data_bfacdc2125842be19dc1d633e6000bde
#
_entry.id   bfacdc2125842be19dc1d633e6000bde
#
_cell.length_a   1.000
_cell.length_b   1.000
_cell.length_c   1.000
_cell.angle_alpha   90.00
_cell.angle_beta   90.00
_cell.angle_gamma   90.00
#
_symmetry.space_group_name_H-M   'P 1'
#
loop_
_entity.id
_entity.type
_entity.pdbx_description
1 polymer ?
#
loop_
_entity_poly.entity_id
_entity_poly.type
_entity_poly.pdbx_seq_one_letter_code
_entity_poly.pdbx_strand_id
1 'polypeptide(L)'
;KKETGCCSSTLNCAGRWLFAVPMFIFGVFHFIAGGSMVGALAGWPFALFFVYLSGAGLIFGAVAIVLNRYARLAATLLAIEIGLFILILHLPTVLAGGEGMQMALMGALKDLALVGGALVIASHMMNRGFSAK
;
A
#
# COMPACT_ATOMS: atom_id res chain seq x y z
N LYS A 1 -33.19 4.29 3.64
CA LYS A 1 -32.70 4.18 2.26
C LYS A 1 -31.46 3.29 2.26
N LYS A 2 -31.59 2.07 1.74
CA LYS A 2 -30.46 1.15 1.62
C LYS A 2 -29.52 1.68 0.53
N GLU A 3 -28.43 2.29 0.96
CA GLU A 3 -27.30 2.56 0.10
C GLU A 3 -26.58 1.22 -0.17
N THR A 4 -27.07 0.46 -1.13
CA THR A 4 -26.47 -0.80 -1.57
C THR A 4 -25.33 -0.59 -2.56
N GLY A 5 -24.71 0.59 -2.52
CA GLY A 5 -23.61 0.93 -3.38
C GLY A 5 -22.25 0.69 -2.70
N CYS A 6 -21.27 0.24 -3.47
CA CYS A 6 -19.88 0.13 -3.07
C CYS A 6 -19.31 1.46 -2.52
N CYS A 7 -20.01 2.57 -2.74
CA CYS A 7 -19.63 3.92 -2.36
C CYS A 7 -20.79 4.64 -1.68
N SER A 8 -20.64 5.01 -0.41
CA SER A 8 -21.67 5.75 0.34
C SER A 8 -21.67 7.24 0.05
N SER A 9 -20.61 7.76 -0.51
CA SER A 9 -20.49 9.13 -0.98
C SER A 9 -19.47 9.19 -2.12
N THR A 10 -19.64 10.19 -2.99
CA THR A 10 -18.72 10.41 -4.12
C THR A 10 -17.26 10.57 -3.65
N LEU A 11 -17.07 11.32 -2.55
CA LEU A 11 -15.72 11.53 -1.99
C LEU A 11 -15.07 10.24 -1.50
N ASN A 12 -15.85 9.38 -0.83
CA ASN A 12 -15.36 8.10 -0.36
C ASN A 12 -14.99 7.18 -1.53
N CYS A 13 -15.83 7.15 -2.54
CA CYS A 13 -15.56 6.38 -3.75
C CYS A 13 -14.30 6.86 -4.46
N ALA A 14 -14.21 8.17 -4.69
CA ALA A 14 -13.05 8.78 -5.33
C ALA A 14 -11.76 8.49 -4.54
N GLY A 15 -11.77 8.66 -3.23
CA GLY A 15 -10.61 8.39 -2.38
C GLY A 15 -10.14 6.93 -2.46
N ARG A 16 -11.09 5.98 -2.45
CA ARG A 16 -10.75 4.56 -2.57
C ARG A 16 -10.12 4.21 -3.93
N TRP A 17 -10.68 4.73 -5.00
CA TRP A 17 -10.13 4.51 -6.35
C TRP A 17 -8.76 5.20 -6.53
N LEU A 18 -8.64 6.45 -6.09
CA LEU A 18 -7.38 7.19 -6.16
C LEU A 18 -6.26 6.54 -5.33
N PHE A 19 -6.61 5.84 -4.27
CA PHE A 19 -5.65 5.06 -3.50
C PHE A 19 -5.34 3.71 -4.16
N ALA A 20 -6.38 2.97 -4.55
CA ALA A 20 -6.24 1.59 -5.01
C ALA A 20 -5.59 1.47 -6.40
N VAL A 21 -5.90 2.37 -7.34
CA VAL A 21 -5.35 2.30 -8.70
C VAL A 21 -3.82 2.42 -8.72
N PRO A 22 -3.19 3.41 -8.06
CA PRO A 22 -1.74 3.45 -7.96
C PRO A 22 -1.14 2.23 -7.28
N MET A 23 -1.78 1.72 -6.22
CA MET A 23 -1.31 0.51 -5.52
C MET A 23 -1.33 -0.71 -6.43
N PHE A 24 -2.38 -0.87 -7.23
CA PHE A 24 -2.46 -1.93 -8.23
C PHE A 24 -1.33 -1.83 -9.26
N ILE A 25 -1.12 -0.63 -9.80
CA ILE A 25 -0.06 -0.38 -10.78
C ILE A 25 1.32 -0.68 -10.17
N PHE A 26 1.58 -0.24 -8.94
CA PHE A 26 2.81 -0.56 -8.24
C PHE A 26 3.00 -2.07 -8.07
N GLY A 27 1.95 -2.78 -7.72
CA GLY A 27 1.99 -4.24 -7.63
C GLY A 27 2.36 -4.91 -8.95
N VAL A 28 1.79 -4.44 -10.07
CA VAL A 28 2.14 -4.93 -11.42
C VAL A 28 3.62 -4.67 -11.73
N PHE A 29 4.13 -3.48 -11.39
CA PHE A 29 5.55 -3.17 -11.58
C PHE A 29 6.49 -4.09 -10.81
N HIS A 30 6.10 -4.61 -9.65
CA HIS A 30 6.90 -5.61 -8.92
C HIS A 30 7.10 -6.89 -9.75
N PHE A 31 6.15 -7.26 -10.58
CA PHE A 31 6.28 -8.43 -11.48
C PHE A 31 7.07 -8.11 -12.76
N ILE A 32 6.87 -6.91 -13.34
CA ILE A 32 7.53 -6.51 -14.58
C ILE A 32 9.00 -6.15 -14.32
N ALA A 33 9.26 -5.38 -13.28
CA ALA A 33 10.58 -4.81 -12.96
C ALA A 33 11.23 -5.45 -11.74
N GLY A 34 10.75 -6.62 -11.28
CA GLY A 34 11.22 -7.27 -10.06
C GLY A 34 12.73 -7.48 -10.03
N GLY A 35 13.33 -7.83 -11.15
CA GLY A 35 14.78 -8.02 -11.25
C GLY A 35 15.59 -6.76 -10.93
N SER A 36 15.10 -5.58 -11.31
CA SER A 36 15.76 -4.30 -10.98
C SER A 36 15.52 -3.88 -9.52
N MET A 37 14.40 -4.30 -8.93
CA MET A 37 14.04 -3.98 -7.54
C MET A 37 14.84 -4.80 -6.52
N VAL A 38 15.35 -5.97 -6.91
CA VAL A 38 16.18 -6.85 -6.04
C VAL A 38 17.40 -6.11 -5.50
N GLY A 39 17.94 -5.16 -6.25
CA GLY A 39 19.08 -4.36 -5.80
C GLY A 39 18.84 -3.60 -4.50
N ALA A 40 17.60 -3.21 -4.22
CA ALA A 40 17.23 -2.55 -2.97
C ALA A 40 17.24 -3.52 -1.76
N LEU A 41 17.20 -4.82 -2.01
CA LEU A 41 17.27 -5.89 -1.02
C LEU A 41 18.60 -6.66 -1.11
N ALA A 42 19.67 -5.97 -1.51
CA ALA A 42 20.98 -6.58 -1.69
C ALA A 42 21.44 -7.31 -0.40
N GLY A 43 21.80 -8.58 -0.55
CA GLY A 43 22.21 -9.43 0.57
C GLY A 43 21.07 -10.19 1.26
N TRP A 44 19.82 -9.96 0.88
CA TRP A 44 18.70 -10.73 1.43
C TRP A 44 18.55 -12.06 0.70
N PRO A 45 18.44 -13.18 1.42
CA PRO A 45 18.09 -14.45 0.79
C PRO A 45 16.68 -14.38 0.21
N PHE A 46 16.49 -14.93 -0.99
CA PHE A 46 15.20 -14.94 -1.68
C PHE A 46 14.61 -13.55 -1.95
N ALA A 47 15.45 -12.53 -2.19
CA ALA A 47 15.01 -11.15 -2.43
C ALA A 47 13.91 -11.07 -3.52
N LEU A 48 14.06 -11.79 -4.62
CA LEU A 48 13.07 -11.82 -5.71
C LEU A 48 11.71 -12.36 -5.26
N PHE A 49 11.71 -13.39 -4.40
CA PHE A 49 10.48 -13.92 -3.81
C PHE A 49 9.75 -12.85 -2.99
N PHE A 50 10.48 -12.09 -2.17
CA PHE A 50 9.88 -11.01 -1.37
C PHE A 50 9.34 -9.88 -2.24
N VAL A 51 10.01 -9.55 -3.34
CA VAL A 51 9.53 -8.55 -4.32
C VAL A 51 8.21 -9.01 -4.93
N TYR A 52 8.12 -10.25 -5.36
CA TYR A 52 6.88 -10.78 -5.95
C TYR A 52 5.75 -10.94 -4.92
N LEU A 53 6.07 -11.37 -3.70
CA LEU A 53 5.11 -11.46 -2.60
C LEU A 53 4.51 -10.10 -2.29
N SER A 54 5.33 -9.08 -2.20
CA SER A 54 4.93 -7.69 -2.01
C SER A 54 4.06 -7.19 -3.17
N GLY A 55 4.46 -7.44 -4.41
CA GLY A 55 3.64 -7.11 -5.57
C GLY A 55 2.26 -7.75 -5.53
N ALA A 56 2.18 -9.02 -5.14
CA ALA A 56 0.90 -9.72 -4.96
C ALA A 56 0.05 -9.06 -3.85
N GLY A 57 0.67 -8.70 -2.72
CA GLY A 57 0.00 -8.01 -1.61
C GLY A 57 -0.63 -6.69 -2.07
N LEU A 58 0.12 -5.88 -2.81
CA LEU A 58 -0.36 -4.61 -3.37
C LEU A 58 -1.55 -4.82 -4.32
N ILE A 59 -1.49 -5.81 -5.22
CA ILE A 59 -2.57 -6.10 -6.18
C ILE A 59 -3.83 -6.59 -5.45
N PHE A 60 -3.70 -7.61 -4.61
CA PHE A 60 -4.85 -8.16 -3.89
C PHE A 60 -5.46 -7.16 -2.92
N GLY A 61 -4.62 -6.37 -2.24
CA GLY A 61 -5.08 -5.31 -1.35
C GLY A 61 -5.86 -4.24 -2.10
N ALA A 62 -5.36 -3.78 -3.24
CA ALA A 62 -6.03 -2.79 -4.08
C ALA A 62 -7.39 -3.31 -4.59
N VAL A 63 -7.44 -4.53 -5.10
CA VAL A 63 -8.67 -5.16 -5.60
C VAL A 63 -9.70 -5.32 -4.46
N ALA A 64 -9.26 -5.79 -3.28
CA ALA A 64 -10.13 -5.96 -2.12
C ALA A 64 -10.75 -4.62 -1.67
N ILE A 65 -9.97 -3.54 -1.69
CA ILE A 65 -10.46 -2.19 -1.35
C ILE A 65 -11.51 -1.73 -2.36
N VAL A 66 -11.25 -1.89 -3.66
CA VAL A 66 -12.19 -1.47 -4.72
C VAL A 66 -13.49 -2.27 -4.64
N LEU A 67 -13.39 -3.59 -4.52
CA LEU A 67 -14.56 -4.48 -4.43
C LEU A 67 -15.30 -4.39 -3.09
N ASN A 68 -14.73 -3.68 -2.12
CA ASN A 68 -15.25 -3.59 -0.76
C ASN A 68 -15.43 -4.96 -0.08
N ARG A 69 -14.56 -5.89 -0.43
CA ARG A 69 -14.51 -7.22 0.21
C ARG A 69 -13.27 -7.31 1.06
N TYR A 70 -13.47 -7.50 2.35
CA TYR A 70 -12.38 -7.47 3.34
C TYR A 70 -11.54 -6.18 3.29
N ALA A 71 -12.16 -5.06 2.87
CA ALA A 71 -11.46 -3.80 2.62
C ALA A 71 -10.73 -3.27 3.85
N ARG A 72 -11.29 -3.46 5.05
CA ARG A 72 -10.63 -3.10 6.31
C ARG A 72 -9.33 -3.89 6.51
N LEU A 73 -9.39 -5.22 6.35
CA LEU A 73 -8.23 -6.09 6.49
C LEU A 73 -7.18 -5.77 5.43
N ALA A 74 -7.61 -5.61 4.17
CA ALA A 74 -6.74 -5.27 3.06
C ALA A 74 -6.03 -3.93 3.29
N ALA A 75 -6.75 -2.90 3.69
CA ALA A 75 -6.18 -1.58 3.97
C ALA A 75 -5.19 -1.61 5.15
N THR A 76 -5.50 -2.39 6.20
CA THR A 76 -4.58 -2.55 7.33
C THR A 76 -3.30 -3.28 6.92
N LEU A 77 -3.41 -4.35 6.14
CA LEU A 77 -2.25 -5.09 5.65
C LEU A 77 -1.40 -4.24 4.70
N LEU A 78 -2.04 -3.44 3.83
CA LEU A 78 -1.30 -2.49 2.97
C LEU A 78 -0.57 -1.43 3.80
N ALA A 79 -1.19 -0.92 4.86
CA ALA A 79 -0.53 0.03 5.75
C ALA A 79 0.72 -0.59 6.40
N ILE A 80 0.64 -1.83 6.84
CA ILE A 80 1.78 -2.56 7.40
C ILE A 80 2.85 -2.79 6.33
N GLU A 81 2.48 -3.25 5.15
CA GLU A 81 3.42 -3.53 4.06
C GLU A 81 4.18 -2.26 3.63
N ILE A 82 3.46 -1.16 3.39
CA ILE A 82 4.07 0.12 3.00
C ILE A 82 4.91 0.67 4.15
N GLY A 83 4.47 0.51 5.40
CA GLY A 83 5.26 0.87 6.58
C GLY A 83 6.59 0.10 6.65
N LEU A 84 6.59 -1.18 6.30
CA LEU A 84 7.81 -1.98 6.20
C LEU A 84 8.75 -1.47 5.10
N PHE A 85 8.22 -0.97 3.98
CA PHE A 85 9.07 -0.34 2.94
C PHE A 85 9.81 0.87 3.48
N ILE A 86 9.14 1.70 4.29
CA ILE A 86 9.80 2.84 4.93
C ILE A 86 10.97 2.35 5.80
N LEU A 87 10.74 1.34 6.65
CA LEU A 87 11.73 0.85 7.60
C LEU A 87 12.89 0.10 6.94
N ILE A 88 12.60 -0.70 5.91
CA ILE A 88 13.57 -1.61 5.31
C ILE A 88 14.32 -0.97 4.15
N LEU A 89 13.62 -0.18 3.32
CA LEU A 89 14.20 0.37 2.09
C LEU A 89 14.63 1.84 2.26
N HIS A 90 13.76 2.67 2.79
CA HIS A 90 14.00 4.12 2.82
C HIS A 90 14.85 4.55 4.03
N LEU A 91 14.54 4.06 5.21
CA LEU A 91 15.22 4.49 6.44
C LEU A 91 16.73 4.19 6.42
N PRO A 92 17.21 3.00 6.03
CA PRO A 92 18.64 2.74 5.97
C PRO A 92 19.38 3.67 5.00
N THR A 93 18.76 3.98 3.85
CA THR A 93 19.34 4.88 2.84
C THR A 93 19.41 6.32 3.35
N VAL A 94 18.37 6.77 4.05
CA VAL A 94 18.33 8.11 4.67
C VAL A 94 19.43 8.24 5.74
N LEU A 95 19.57 7.20 6.59
CA LEU A 95 20.60 7.22 7.66
C LEU A 95 22.03 7.13 7.12
N ALA A 96 22.22 6.44 6.01
CA ALA A 96 23.54 6.32 5.37
C ALA A 96 23.97 7.66 4.73
N GLY A 97 23.04 8.52 4.37
CA GLY A 97 23.34 9.80 3.71
C GLY A 97 23.80 9.62 2.26
N GLY A 98 24.42 10.66 1.71
CA GLY A 98 24.95 10.63 0.35
C GLY A 98 23.90 10.99 -0.72
N GLU A 99 24.21 10.67 -1.98
CA GLU A 99 23.42 11.10 -3.14
C GLU A 99 21.99 10.52 -3.14
N GLY A 100 21.79 9.32 -2.58
CA GLY A 100 20.49 8.66 -2.51
C GLY A 100 19.55 9.15 -1.40
N MET A 101 20.06 9.91 -0.43
CA MET A 101 19.33 10.33 0.76
C MET A 101 18.06 11.12 0.43
N GLN A 102 18.15 12.07 -0.48
CA GLN A 102 17.01 12.92 -0.83
C GLN A 102 15.88 12.11 -1.47
N MET A 103 16.20 11.22 -2.39
CA MET A 103 15.22 10.35 -3.05
C MET A 103 14.57 9.39 -2.06
N ALA A 104 15.37 8.82 -1.14
CA ALA A 104 14.86 7.94 -0.10
C ALA A 104 13.95 8.69 0.89
N LEU A 105 14.31 9.93 1.25
CA LEU A 105 13.48 10.76 2.13
C LEU A 105 12.14 11.09 1.46
N MET A 106 12.13 11.49 0.19
CA MET A 106 10.90 11.73 -0.56
C MET A 106 10.05 10.47 -0.68
N GLY A 107 10.68 9.33 -0.93
CA GLY A 107 10.01 8.02 -0.93
C GLY A 107 9.35 7.70 0.41
N ALA A 108 10.09 7.88 1.52
CA ALA A 108 9.58 7.66 2.87
C ALA A 108 8.39 8.56 3.20
N LEU A 109 8.45 9.85 2.85
CA LEU A 109 7.36 10.78 3.09
C LEU A 109 6.12 10.43 2.26
N LYS A 110 6.29 10.07 1.00
CA LYS A 110 5.21 9.58 0.14
C LYS A 110 4.56 8.32 0.74
N ASP A 111 5.37 7.35 1.13
CA ASP A 111 4.88 6.10 1.71
C ASP A 111 4.20 6.33 3.06
N LEU A 112 4.68 7.27 3.86
CA LEU A 112 4.02 7.66 5.11
C LEU A 112 2.61 8.22 4.84
N ALA A 113 2.45 9.03 3.81
CA ALA A 113 1.13 9.53 3.39
C ALA A 113 0.22 8.38 2.92
N LEU A 114 0.77 7.39 2.22
CA LEU A 114 0.02 6.20 1.80
C LEU A 114 -0.42 5.34 3.00
N VAL A 115 0.45 5.17 4.00
CA VAL A 115 0.09 4.50 5.27
C VAL A 115 -1.09 5.23 5.93
N GLY A 116 -1.01 6.56 6.03
CA GLY A 116 -2.11 7.37 6.58
C GLY A 116 -3.40 7.18 5.81
N GLY A 117 -3.36 7.21 4.48
CA GLY A 117 -4.51 6.96 3.62
C GLY A 117 -5.11 5.57 3.82
N ALA A 118 -4.28 4.54 3.88
CA ALA A 118 -4.71 3.17 4.14
C ALA A 118 -5.40 3.02 5.51
N LEU A 119 -4.85 3.65 6.54
CA LEU A 119 -5.44 3.62 7.90
C LEU A 119 -6.79 4.35 7.94
N VAL A 120 -6.95 5.46 7.23
CA VAL A 120 -8.23 6.16 7.10
C VAL A 120 -9.27 5.26 6.42
N ILE A 121 -8.89 4.58 5.33
CA ILE A 121 -9.77 3.62 4.67
C ILE A 121 -10.16 2.49 5.63
N ALA A 122 -9.20 1.92 6.36
CA ALA A 122 -9.45 0.84 7.32
C ALA A 122 -10.43 1.28 8.42
N SER A 123 -10.25 2.49 8.98
CA SER A 123 -11.10 3.02 10.04
C SER A 123 -12.52 3.29 9.55
N HIS A 124 -12.68 3.82 8.34
CA HIS A 124 -13.99 4.08 7.75
C HIS A 124 -14.77 2.78 7.54
N MET A 125 -14.10 1.72 7.09
CA MET A 125 -14.72 0.39 6.91
C MET A 125 -15.07 -0.28 8.24
N MET A 126 -14.33 0.01 9.30
CA MET A 126 -14.63 -0.47 10.65
C MET A 126 -15.94 0.11 11.18
N ASN A 127 -16.14 1.41 11.03
CA ASN A 127 -17.34 2.09 11.50
C ASN A 127 -18.62 1.56 10.82
N ARG A 128 -18.52 1.17 9.57
CA ARG A 128 -19.64 0.57 8.84
C ARG A 128 -19.99 -0.84 9.32
N GLY A 129 -19.01 -1.63 9.65
CA GLY A 129 -19.21 -2.98 10.17
C GLY A 129 -19.86 -2.99 11.54
N PHE A 130 -19.61 -1.97 12.36
CA PHE A 130 -20.19 -1.84 13.69
C PHE A 130 -21.63 -1.30 13.66
N SER A 131 -21.97 -0.46 12.68
CA SER A 131 -23.32 0.10 12.54
C SER A 131 -24.33 -0.88 11.91
N ALA A 132 -23.88 -2.02 11.38
CA ALA A 132 -24.70 -3.02 10.73
C ALA A 132 -25.17 -4.14 11.69
N LYS A 133 -24.82 -4.09 12.98
CA LYS A 133 -25.30 -4.95 14.06
C LYS A 133 -26.30 -4.19 14.92
#